data_97f03a5107448c7b0b1213c707f363f7
#
_entry.id   97f03a5107448c7b0b1213c707f363f7
#
_cell.length_a   1.000
_cell.length_b   1.000
_cell.length_c   1.000
_cell.angle_alpha   90.00
_cell.angle_beta   90.00
_cell.angle_gamma   90.00
#
_symmetry.space_group_name_H-M   'P 1'
#
loop_
_entity.id
_entity.type
_entity.pdbx_description
1 polymer ?
#
loop_
_entity_poly.entity_id
_entity_poly.type
_entity_poly.pdbx_seq_one_letter_code
_entity_poly.pdbx_strand_id
1 'polypeptide(L)'
;MSQNKKIKKKKNARKVKVFTFFKNMDPELKSILMKCAGGLVLMVAVFTLVSMLSYLFTWSVDKDLLMNAGRMSKDVDVSNIGGKLGYLWSHFLISDMLGLASFVFVFLMGAVAYRLFFWQRHIGLMRLTFLSVSGAFVLSMALSLFGSV
;
A
#
# COMPACT_ATOMS: atom_id res chain seq x y z
N MET A 1 3.63 1.28 -37.61
CA MET A 1 2.28 1.08 -37.07
C MET A 1 1.93 -0.40 -36.75
N SER A 2 2.60 -1.38 -37.31
CA SER A 2 2.34 -2.83 -37.14
C SER A 2 2.76 -3.43 -35.77
N GLN A 3 3.87 -3.02 -35.21
CA GLN A 3 4.44 -3.56 -33.97
C GLN A 3 3.53 -3.35 -32.75
N ASN A 4 2.91 -2.17 -32.62
CA ASN A 4 2.03 -1.84 -31.49
C ASN A 4 0.74 -2.69 -31.44
N LYS A 5 0.22 -3.09 -32.62
CA LYS A 5 -0.94 -4.00 -32.69
C LYS A 5 -0.60 -5.43 -32.24
N LYS A 6 0.61 -5.92 -32.56
CA LYS A 6 1.08 -7.25 -32.11
C LYS A 6 1.29 -7.31 -30.59
N ILE A 7 1.83 -6.25 -29.99
CA ILE A 7 2.04 -6.17 -28.53
C ILE A 7 0.69 -6.10 -27.78
N LYS A 8 -0.28 -5.31 -28.25
CA LYS A 8 -1.63 -5.26 -27.68
C LYS A 8 -2.35 -6.61 -27.78
N LYS A 9 -2.24 -7.31 -28.92
CA LYS A 9 -2.86 -8.63 -29.10
C LYS A 9 -2.25 -9.69 -28.17
N LYS A 10 -0.92 -9.65 -27.96
CA LYS A 10 -0.20 -10.55 -27.03
C LYS A 10 -0.55 -10.29 -25.56
N LYS A 11 -0.71 -9.00 -25.18
CA LYS A 11 -1.17 -8.61 -23.81
C LYS A 11 -2.61 -9.04 -23.56
N ASN A 12 -3.52 -8.88 -24.51
CA ASN A 12 -4.90 -9.32 -24.38
C ASN A 12 -5.02 -10.85 -24.30
N ALA A 13 -4.26 -11.59 -25.13
CA ALA A 13 -4.25 -13.04 -25.08
C ALA A 13 -3.72 -13.59 -23.73
N ARG A 14 -2.72 -12.93 -23.11
CA ARG A 14 -2.25 -13.29 -21.77
C ARG A 14 -3.30 -12.99 -20.70
N LYS A 15 -3.96 -11.84 -20.74
CA LYS A 15 -5.04 -11.50 -19.79
C LYS A 15 -6.20 -12.49 -19.86
N VAL A 16 -6.60 -12.89 -21.06
CA VAL A 16 -7.67 -13.89 -21.28
C VAL A 16 -7.25 -15.25 -20.72
N LYS A 17 -6.00 -15.72 -20.95
CA LYS A 17 -5.52 -16.98 -20.40
C LYS A 17 -5.49 -16.98 -18.86
N VAL A 18 -5.01 -15.90 -18.23
CA VAL A 18 -4.98 -15.79 -16.78
C VAL A 18 -6.39 -15.79 -16.21
N PHE A 19 -7.31 -15.04 -16.81
CA PHE A 19 -8.71 -14.99 -16.38
C PHE A 19 -9.41 -16.34 -16.52
N THR A 20 -9.18 -17.06 -17.63
CA THR A 20 -9.73 -18.40 -17.87
C THR A 20 -9.15 -19.42 -16.89
N PHE A 21 -7.86 -19.32 -16.57
CA PHE A 21 -7.21 -20.16 -15.57
C PHE A 21 -7.85 -19.97 -14.18
N PHE A 22 -8.04 -18.72 -13.74
CA PHE A 22 -8.73 -18.43 -12.48
C PHE A 22 -10.20 -18.86 -12.45
N LYS A 23 -10.88 -18.81 -13.60
CA LYS A 23 -12.28 -19.23 -13.70
C LYS A 23 -12.45 -20.73 -13.58
N ASN A 24 -11.51 -21.51 -14.10
CA ASN A 24 -11.57 -22.99 -14.13
C ASN A 24 -10.79 -23.65 -12.99
N MET A 25 -10.29 -22.84 -12.03
CA MET A 25 -9.56 -23.36 -10.88
C MET A 25 -10.52 -23.94 -9.84
N ASP A 26 -10.13 -25.06 -9.23
CA ASP A 26 -10.86 -25.70 -8.16
C ASP A 26 -11.18 -24.69 -7.03
N PRO A 27 -12.41 -24.73 -6.49
CA PRO A 27 -12.86 -23.76 -5.48
C PRO A 27 -12.00 -23.82 -4.20
N GLU A 28 -11.46 -24.98 -3.84
CA GLU A 28 -10.55 -25.12 -2.71
C GLU A 28 -9.22 -24.44 -2.93
N LEU A 29 -8.59 -24.67 -4.08
CA LEU A 29 -7.33 -24.03 -4.46
C LEU A 29 -7.47 -22.51 -4.53
N LYS A 30 -8.59 -22.03 -5.05
CA LYS A 30 -8.91 -20.60 -5.09
C LYS A 30 -9.05 -20.01 -3.69
N SER A 31 -9.69 -20.73 -2.76
CA SER A 31 -9.81 -20.31 -1.36
C SER A 31 -8.43 -20.19 -0.69
N ILE A 32 -7.56 -21.19 -0.88
CA ILE A 32 -6.20 -21.20 -0.34
C ILE A 32 -5.39 -20.01 -0.89
N LEU A 33 -5.41 -19.78 -2.19
CA LEU A 33 -4.71 -18.65 -2.83
C LEU A 33 -5.19 -17.30 -2.30
N MET A 34 -6.50 -17.14 -2.11
CA MET A 34 -7.07 -15.91 -1.54
C MET A 34 -6.64 -15.69 -0.10
N LYS A 35 -6.59 -16.74 0.72
CA LYS A 35 -6.10 -16.66 2.11
C LYS A 35 -4.61 -16.31 2.14
N CYS A 36 -3.79 -16.94 1.29
CA CYS A 36 -2.37 -16.60 1.17
C CYS A 36 -2.16 -15.15 0.72
N ALA A 37 -2.90 -14.69 -0.28
CA ALA A 37 -2.87 -13.29 -0.72
C ALA A 37 -3.30 -12.34 0.40
N GLY A 38 -4.36 -12.68 1.14
CA GLY A 38 -4.81 -11.92 2.32
C GLY A 38 -3.73 -11.81 3.38
N GLY A 39 -3.02 -12.91 3.67
CA GLY A 39 -1.90 -12.95 4.60
C GLY A 39 -0.75 -12.05 4.18
N LEU A 40 -0.37 -12.08 2.90
CA LEU A 40 0.67 -11.19 2.35
C LEU A 40 0.27 -9.71 2.47
N VAL A 41 -0.97 -9.36 2.11
CA VAL A 41 -1.47 -7.98 2.25
C VAL A 41 -1.47 -7.55 3.71
N LEU A 42 -1.82 -8.44 4.64
CA LEU A 42 -1.79 -8.16 6.07
C LEU A 42 -0.36 -7.90 6.56
N MET A 43 0.61 -8.70 6.15
CA MET A 43 2.03 -8.48 6.48
C MET A 43 2.51 -7.10 6.01
N VAL A 44 2.19 -6.73 4.77
CA VAL A 44 2.55 -5.41 4.23
C VAL A 44 1.85 -4.29 4.99
N ALA A 45 0.58 -4.47 5.37
CA ALA A 45 -0.17 -3.49 6.15
C ALA A 45 0.46 -3.27 7.54
N VAL A 46 0.82 -4.36 8.24
CA VAL A 46 1.49 -4.28 9.55
C VAL A 46 2.87 -3.64 9.42
N PHE A 47 3.67 -4.04 8.42
CA PHE A 47 4.97 -3.42 8.15
C PHE A 47 4.82 -1.91 7.90
N THR A 48 3.87 -1.51 7.07
CA THR A 48 3.59 -0.10 6.77
C THR A 48 3.18 0.66 8.03
N LEU A 49 2.30 0.08 8.86
CA LEU A 49 1.85 0.69 10.10
C LEU A 49 3.02 0.94 11.06
N VAL A 50 3.83 -0.08 11.32
CA VAL A 50 4.99 0.00 12.22
C VAL A 50 6.01 1.01 11.70
N SER A 51 6.29 0.99 10.40
CA SER A 51 7.22 1.93 9.78
C SER A 51 6.73 3.38 9.85
N MET A 52 5.42 3.61 9.63
CA MET A 52 4.82 4.94 9.73
C MET A 52 4.81 5.46 11.17
N LEU A 53 4.47 4.61 12.15
CA LEU A 53 4.54 4.98 13.56
C LEU A 53 5.98 5.32 13.96
N SER A 54 6.94 4.49 13.58
CA SER A 54 8.36 4.76 13.85
C SER A 54 8.81 6.07 13.20
N TYR A 55 8.40 6.31 11.95
CA TYR A 55 8.73 7.54 11.23
C TYR A 55 8.28 8.81 11.96
N LEU A 56 7.12 8.81 12.61
CA LEU A 56 6.64 9.99 13.36
C LEU A 56 7.60 10.39 14.51
N PHE A 57 8.33 9.43 15.07
CA PHE A 57 9.27 9.68 16.16
C PHE A 57 10.71 9.87 15.71
N THR A 58 11.10 9.30 14.58
CA THR A 58 12.51 9.27 14.13
C THR A 58 12.79 10.16 12.91
N TRP A 59 11.76 10.77 12.33
CA TRP A 59 11.86 11.47 11.04
C TRP A 59 12.93 12.56 10.98
N SER A 60 13.12 13.34 12.07
CA SER A 60 14.09 14.43 12.09
C SER A 60 15.53 13.91 12.08
N VAL A 61 15.82 12.89 12.91
CA VAL A 61 17.16 12.27 12.99
C VAL A 61 17.50 11.54 11.69
N ASP A 62 16.57 10.75 11.17
CA ASP A 62 16.76 9.96 9.96
C ASP A 62 16.88 10.86 8.71
N LYS A 63 16.16 11.99 8.69
CA LYS A 63 16.26 12.99 7.64
C LYS A 63 17.66 13.60 7.56
N ASP A 64 18.19 14.02 8.69
CA ASP A 64 19.53 14.64 8.73
C ASP A 64 20.63 13.65 8.33
N LEU A 65 20.53 12.40 8.80
CA LEU A 65 21.46 11.33 8.41
C LEU A 65 21.44 11.07 6.90
N LEU A 66 20.25 11.00 6.30
CA LEU A 66 20.10 10.71 4.87
C LEU A 66 20.38 11.91 3.96
N MET A 67 20.21 13.14 4.45
CA MET A 67 20.61 14.34 3.72
C MET A 67 22.13 14.46 3.64
N ASN A 68 22.84 14.16 4.72
CA ASN A 68 24.30 14.26 4.79
C ASN A 68 25.01 13.14 4.04
N ALA A 69 24.46 11.91 4.04
CA ALA A 69 25.11 10.73 3.44
C ALA A 69 24.52 10.33 2.07
N GLY A 70 23.47 11.01 1.62
CA GLY A 70 22.72 10.64 0.40
C GLY A 70 21.69 9.54 0.65
N ARG A 71 20.49 9.73 0.08
CA ARG A 71 19.31 8.83 0.26
C ARG A 71 19.55 7.37 -0.10
N MET A 72 20.55 7.08 -0.92
CA MET A 72 20.86 5.73 -1.43
C MET A 72 22.16 5.15 -0.85
N SER A 73 22.86 5.85 0.04
CA SER A 73 24.10 5.36 0.67
C SER A 73 23.81 4.08 1.47
N LYS A 74 24.58 3.01 1.23
CA LYS A 74 24.42 1.71 1.91
C LYS A 74 24.85 1.74 3.39
N ASP A 75 25.72 2.67 3.73
CA ASP A 75 26.43 2.69 5.02
C ASP A 75 25.73 3.50 6.11
N VAL A 76 24.48 3.93 5.88
CA VAL A 76 23.71 4.73 6.83
C VAL A 76 22.63 3.88 7.48
N ASP A 77 22.77 3.63 8.77
CA ASP A 77 21.73 3.03 9.60
C ASP A 77 20.74 4.11 10.03
N VAL A 78 19.47 3.89 9.70
CA VAL A 78 18.36 4.77 10.12
C VAL A 78 17.70 4.21 11.38
N SER A 79 17.17 5.11 12.21
CA SER A 79 16.51 4.76 13.48
C SER A 79 15.10 4.19 13.28
N ASN A 80 14.56 4.25 12.08
CA ASN A 80 13.24 3.67 11.77
C ASN A 80 13.25 2.15 11.96
N ILE A 81 12.26 1.60 12.67
CA ILE A 81 12.12 0.15 12.94
C ILE A 81 12.04 -0.67 11.64
N GLY A 82 11.43 -0.13 10.58
CA GLY A 82 11.42 -0.73 9.26
C GLY A 82 12.73 -0.57 8.47
N GLY A 83 13.78 -0.03 9.13
CA GLY A 83 15.03 0.31 8.49
C GLY A 83 14.88 1.38 7.41
N LYS A 84 15.83 1.43 6.51
CA LYS A 84 15.86 2.41 5.42
C LYS A 84 14.66 2.29 4.48
N LEU A 85 14.22 1.07 4.21
CA LEU A 85 13.03 0.82 3.38
C LEU A 85 11.77 1.35 4.07
N GLY A 86 11.62 1.09 5.38
CA GLY A 86 10.52 1.61 6.18
C GLY A 86 10.51 3.13 6.24
N TYR A 87 11.68 3.76 6.42
CA TYR A 87 11.80 5.22 6.38
C TYR A 87 11.36 5.79 5.03
N LEU A 88 11.92 5.30 3.91
CA LEU A 88 11.60 5.79 2.57
C LEU A 88 10.12 5.61 2.23
N TRP A 89 9.55 4.46 2.59
CA TRP A 89 8.14 4.14 2.39
C TRP A 89 7.23 5.07 3.18
N SER A 90 7.56 5.29 4.46
CA SER A 90 6.79 6.17 5.33
C SER A 90 6.96 7.65 4.95
N HIS A 91 8.15 8.06 4.56
CA HIS A 91 8.42 9.40 4.05
C HIS A 91 7.56 9.70 2.81
N PHE A 92 7.52 8.77 1.86
CA PHE A 92 6.68 8.90 0.67
C PHE A 92 5.19 9.02 1.03
N LEU A 93 4.68 8.17 1.93
CA LEU A 93 3.26 8.19 2.31
C LEU A 93 2.90 9.43 3.13
N ILE A 94 3.74 9.83 4.08
CA ILE A 94 3.43 10.93 5.00
C ILE A 94 3.86 12.27 4.43
N SER A 95 5.09 12.41 3.92
CA SER A 95 5.61 13.70 3.48
C SER A 95 5.18 14.07 2.07
N ASP A 96 5.15 13.10 1.15
CA ASP A 96 4.93 13.39 -0.27
C ASP A 96 3.46 13.22 -0.70
N MET A 97 2.65 12.41 0.02
CA MET A 97 1.28 12.13 -0.39
C MET A 97 0.23 12.85 0.48
N LEU A 98 -0.16 12.28 1.61
CA LEU A 98 -1.38 12.65 2.34
C LEU A 98 -1.12 13.10 3.79
N GLY A 99 0.12 13.22 4.23
CA GLY A 99 0.43 13.53 5.60
C GLY A 99 -0.09 12.46 6.56
N LEU A 100 -0.58 12.85 7.72
CA LEU A 100 -1.16 11.94 8.72
C LEU A 100 -2.37 11.15 8.20
N ALA A 101 -3.08 11.67 7.19
CA ALA A 101 -4.20 10.95 6.56
C ALA A 101 -3.76 9.67 5.84
N SER A 102 -2.45 9.47 5.59
CA SER A 102 -1.90 8.23 5.04
C SER A 102 -2.17 6.99 5.91
N PHE A 103 -2.44 7.16 7.20
CA PHE A 103 -2.87 6.06 8.07
C PHE A 103 -4.17 5.39 7.60
N VAL A 104 -5.04 6.13 6.91
CA VAL A 104 -6.26 5.56 6.29
C VAL A 104 -5.90 4.53 5.23
N PHE A 105 -4.77 4.68 4.54
CA PHE A 105 -4.29 3.69 3.59
C PHE A 105 -3.97 2.34 4.25
N VAL A 106 -3.41 2.35 5.45
CA VAL A 106 -3.15 1.14 6.24
C VAL A 106 -4.45 0.45 6.63
N PHE A 107 -5.47 1.22 7.08
CA PHE A 107 -6.80 0.66 7.36
C PHE A 107 -7.45 0.05 6.13
N LEU A 108 -7.29 0.68 4.97
CA LEU A 108 -7.76 0.13 3.69
C LEU A 108 -7.09 -1.20 3.36
N MET A 109 -5.76 -1.28 3.51
CA MET A 109 -5.02 -2.52 3.31
C MET A 109 -5.49 -3.61 4.28
N GLY A 110 -5.71 -3.28 5.55
CA GLY A 110 -6.26 -4.18 6.55
C GLY A 110 -7.65 -4.71 6.17
N ALA A 111 -8.54 -3.83 5.69
CA ALA A 111 -9.88 -4.21 5.24
C ALA A 111 -9.84 -5.13 4.00
N VAL A 112 -8.93 -4.88 3.07
CA VAL A 112 -8.70 -5.74 1.90
C VAL A 112 -8.18 -7.11 2.35
N ALA A 113 -7.20 -7.14 3.26
CA ALA A 113 -6.65 -8.38 3.81
C ALA A 113 -7.74 -9.19 4.52
N TYR A 114 -8.53 -8.56 5.37
CA TYR A 114 -9.66 -9.19 6.07
C TYR A 114 -10.64 -9.82 5.08
N ARG A 115 -11.01 -9.09 4.05
CA ARG A 115 -11.92 -9.61 3.02
C ARG A 115 -11.34 -10.79 2.24
N LEU A 116 -10.06 -10.75 1.89
CA LEU A 116 -9.38 -11.86 1.21
C LEU A 116 -9.31 -13.09 2.10
N PHE A 117 -9.07 -12.90 3.41
CA PHE A 117 -8.93 -13.98 4.35
C PHE A 117 -10.26 -14.69 4.66
N PHE A 118 -11.32 -13.90 4.92
CA PHE A 118 -12.62 -14.43 5.29
C PHE A 118 -13.57 -14.67 4.12
N TRP A 119 -13.18 -14.35 2.89
CA TRP A 119 -14.00 -14.53 1.68
C TRP A 119 -15.43 -13.97 1.81
N GLN A 120 -15.66 -12.95 2.59
CA GLN A 120 -16.99 -12.40 2.80
C GLN A 120 -17.42 -11.49 1.65
N ARG A 121 -18.51 -11.88 0.97
CA ARG A 121 -19.09 -11.19 -0.19
C ARG A 121 -19.78 -9.85 0.14
N HIS A 122 -20.04 -9.59 1.42
CA HIS A 122 -20.98 -8.53 1.82
C HIS A 122 -20.40 -7.12 1.91
N ILE A 123 -19.09 -6.96 1.93
CA ILE A 123 -18.49 -5.62 1.94
C ILE A 123 -18.18 -5.19 0.51
N GLY A 124 -18.91 -4.21 0.01
CA GLY A 124 -18.62 -3.57 -1.28
C GLY A 124 -17.27 -2.87 -1.24
N LEU A 125 -16.19 -3.55 -1.69
CA LEU A 125 -14.83 -2.97 -1.67
C LEU A 125 -14.79 -1.60 -2.36
N MET A 126 -15.49 -1.44 -3.47
CA MET A 126 -15.57 -0.14 -4.17
C MET A 126 -16.13 0.96 -3.27
N ARG A 127 -17.19 0.65 -2.51
CA ARG A 127 -17.80 1.62 -1.60
C ARG A 127 -16.87 1.95 -0.43
N LEU A 128 -16.23 0.92 0.14
CA LEU A 128 -15.27 1.09 1.23
C LEU A 128 -14.04 1.89 0.77
N THR A 129 -13.49 1.57 -0.39
CA THR A 129 -12.34 2.27 -0.97
C THR A 129 -12.67 3.74 -1.25
N PHE A 130 -13.82 3.98 -1.86
CA PHE A 130 -14.26 5.34 -2.17
C PHE A 130 -14.47 6.17 -0.88
N LEU A 131 -15.13 5.59 0.12
CA LEU A 131 -15.36 6.27 1.40
C LEU A 131 -14.05 6.55 2.14
N SER A 132 -13.11 5.60 2.13
CA SER A 132 -11.82 5.76 2.82
C SER A 132 -10.91 6.77 2.14
N VAL A 133 -10.84 6.77 0.81
CA VAL A 133 -10.05 7.75 0.05
C VAL A 133 -10.66 9.14 0.20
N SER A 134 -11.98 9.27 0.09
CA SER A 134 -12.69 10.53 0.31
C SER A 134 -12.51 11.04 1.75
N GLY A 135 -12.63 10.17 2.75
CA GLY A 135 -12.41 10.51 4.15
C GLY A 135 -10.97 10.93 4.44
N ALA A 136 -9.97 10.26 3.85
CA ALA A 136 -8.57 10.63 3.94
C ALA A 136 -8.30 12.03 3.39
N PHE A 137 -8.92 12.35 2.26
CA PHE A 137 -8.77 13.66 1.63
C PHE A 137 -9.36 14.78 2.48
N VAL A 138 -10.58 14.57 3.01
CA VAL A 138 -11.24 15.52 3.90
C VAL A 138 -10.44 15.70 5.20
N LEU A 139 -9.94 14.61 5.78
CA LEU A 139 -9.13 14.64 7.00
C LEU A 139 -7.81 15.39 6.77
N SER A 140 -7.13 15.15 5.64
CA SER A 140 -5.91 15.86 5.27
C SER A 140 -6.15 17.36 5.12
N MET A 141 -7.25 17.74 4.48
CA MET A 141 -7.62 19.13 4.28
C MET A 141 -7.98 19.83 5.61
N ALA A 142 -8.71 19.13 6.49
CA ALA A 142 -9.03 19.64 7.82
C ALA A 142 -7.77 19.84 8.67
N LEU A 143 -6.85 18.87 8.69
CA LEU A 143 -5.59 18.98 9.44
C LEU A 143 -4.70 20.10 8.89
N SER A 144 -4.70 20.33 7.58
CA SER A 144 -3.97 21.45 6.97
C SER A 144 -4.52 22.82 7.41
N LEU A 145 -5.83 22.95 7.53
CA LEU A 145 -6.47 24.19 8.02
C LEU A 145 -6.17 24.45 9.50
N PHE A 146 -6.13 23.39 10.34
CA PHE A 146 -5.77 23.54 11.75
C PHE A 146 -4.27 23.75 11.99
N GLY A 147 -3.42 23.25 11.10
CA GLY A 147 -1.96 23.41 11.20
C GLY A 147 -1.44 24.75 10.66
N SER A 148 -2.30 25.57 10.03
CA SER A 148 -1.98 26.91 9.52
C SER A 148 -2.35 28.05 10.50
N VAL A 149 -2.87 27.72 11.68
CA VAL A 149 -3.15 28.64 12.80
C VAL A 149 -2.04 28.55 13.82
#